data_a306eed6996d86dad5f1721ed10b0a6c
#
_entry.id   a306eed6996d86dad5f1721ed10b0a6c
#
_cell.length_a   1.000
_cell.length_b   1.000
_cell.length_c   1.000
_cell.angle_alpha   90.00
_cell.angle_beta   90.00
_cell.angle_gamma   90.00
#
_symmetry.space_group_name_H-M   'P 1'
#
loop_
_entity.id
_entity.type
_entity.pdbx_description
1 polymer ?
#
loop_
_entity_poly.entity_id
_entity_poly.type
_entity_poly.pdbx_seq_one_letter_code
_entity_poly.pdbx_strand_id
1 'polypeptide(L)'
;MSYKAVLFDMDGTLLDTLEDLRDSTNHVLRQMGYSERSLEEMRRFVGNGAEKQIRRAVPEGTNEEKIMETLAAYRAYYQDHCQIKTRVYDGLLDMLSELKAKGIKLAVVSNKPDSAVQKLNREYFGDRMDFAVGPSDGVRCKPYPDMAETALKALGIAKKDAVFVGDSEVDVQTGLNAGLDVIAVSWGFRSREVVIEAGAKMIADDASELEKLILE
;
A
#
# COMPACT_ATOMS: atom_id res chain seq x y z
N MET A 1 -6.18 24.66 4.27
CA MET A 1 -7.02 24.07 5.36
C MET A 1 -6.37 22.75 5.75
N SER A 2 -5.99 22.60 6.99
CA SER A 2 -5.34 21.37 7.49
C SER A 2 -6.33 20.21 7.47
N TYR A 3 -5.92 19.05 6.95
CA TYR A 3 -6.71 17.83 6.99
C TYR A 3 -6.87 17.32 8.43
N LYS A 4 -8.00 16.66 8.72
CA LYS A 4 -8.27 16.02 10.02
C LYS A 4 -7.95 14.54 10.02
N ALA A 5 -7.82 13.92 8.84
CA ALA A 5 -7.40 12.54 8.69
C ALA A 5 -6.52 12.35 7.45
N VAL A 6 -5.62 11.37 7.55
CA VAL A 6 -4.78 10.89 6.45
C VAL A 6 -4.96 9.39 6.30
N LEU A 7 -5.29 8.95 5.09
CA LEU A 7 -5.36 7.55 4.71
C LEU A 7 -4.11 7.22 3.89
N PHE A 8 -3.29 6.31 4.38
CA PHE A 8 -2.04 5.92 3.73
C PHE A 8 -2.15 4.56 3.06
N ASP A 9 -1.61 4.40 1.87
CA ASP A 9 -1.17 3.07 1.45
C ASP A 9 -0.01 2.57 2.31
N MET A 10 0.28 1.29 2.25
CA MET A 10 1.34 0.65 3.02
C MET A 10 2.59 0.41 2.17
N ASP A 11 2.48 -0.43 1.13
CA ASP A 11 3.60 -0.96 0.35
C ASP A 11 4.11 0.08 -0.66
N GLY A 12 5.31 0.61 -0.48
CA GLY A 12 5.87 1.69 -1.29
C GLY A 12 5.55 3.09 -0.77
N THR A 13 4.65 3.22 0.17
CA THR A 13 4.27 4.50 0.78
C THR A 13 4.81 4.64 2.19
N LEU A 14 4.40 3.80 3.11
CA LEU A 14 4.87 3.78 4.50
C LEU A 14 6.05 2.79 4.69
N LEU A 15 6.01 1.66 4.00
CA LEU A 15 6.99 0.58 4.11
C LEU A 15 7.63 0.27 2.76
N ASP A 16 8.96 0.16 2.76
CA ASP A 16 9.72 -0.47 1.69
C ASP A 16 9.66 -1.99 1.87
N THR A 17 8.73 -2.61 1.17
CA THR A 17 8.43 -4.04 1.25
C THR A 17 8.90 -4.82 0.02
N LEU A 18 9.50 -4.15 -0.96
CA LEU A 18 9.73 -4.71 -2.29
C LEU A 18 10.61 -5.96 -2.28
N GLU A 19 11.63 -6.00 -1.43
CA GLU A 19 12.53 -7.14 -1.35
C GLU A 19 11.85 -8.38 -0.76
N ASP A 20 11.04 -8.24 0.29
CA ASP A 20 10.30 -9.36 0.88
C ASP A 20 9.22 -9.87 -0.07
N LEU A 21 8.57 -8.98 -0.82
CA LEU A 21 7.63 -9.35 -1.88
C LEU A 21 8.32 -10.15 -3.00
N ARG A 22 9.50 -9.70 -3.46
CA ARG A 22 10.29 -10.42 -4.46
C ARG A 22 10.75 -11.79 -3.94
N ASP A 23 11.34 -11.82 -2.76
CA ASP A 23 11.96 -13.03 -2.22
C ASP A 23 10.88 -14.11 -1.97
N SER A 24 9.72 -13.70 -1.46
CA SER A 24 8.59 -14.61 -1.26
C SER A 24 7.99 -15.09 -2.59
N THR A 25 7.90 -14.22 -3.59
CA THR A 25 7.47 -14.61 -4.94
C THR A 25 8.47 -15.60 -5.55
N ASN A 26 9.76 -15.30 -5.51
CA ASN A 26 10.79 -16.17 -6.07
C ASN A 26 10.89 -17.50 -5.35
N HIS A 27 10.64 -17.53 -4.03
CA HIS A 27 10.56 -18.80 -3.31
C HIS A 27 9.51 -19.74 -3.92
N VAL A 28 8.29 -19.26 -4.14
CA VAL A 28 7.23 -20.11 -4.70
C VAL A 28 7.41 -20.38 -6.19
N LEU A 29 7.95 -19.43 -6.96
CA LEU A 29 8.29 -19.67 -8.37
C LEU A 29 9.29 -20.83 -8.51
N ARG A 30 10.34 -20.87 -7.67
CA ARG A 30 11.29 -22.00 -7.63
C ARG A 30 10.61 -23.33 -7.31
N GLN A 31 9.69 -23.34 -6.33
CA GLN A 31 8.93 -24.55 -5.98
C GLN A 31 8.08 -25.08 -7.15
N MET A 32 7.56 -24.16 -7.98
CA MET A 32 6.77 -24.50 -9.17
C MET A 32 7.62 -24.78 -10.41
N GLY A 33 8.96 -24.70 -10.30
CA GLY A 33 9.88 -24.89 -11.44
C GLY A 33 9.89 -23.71 -12.42
N TYR A 34 9.48 -22.51 -11.98
CA TYR A 34 9.47 -21.28 -12.78
C TYR A 34 10.71 -20.43 -12.54
N SER A 35 11.05 -19.59 -13.52
CA SER A 35 12.16 -18.65 -13.41
C SER A 35 11.86 -17.56 -12.39
N GLU A 36 12.90 -17.14 -11.66
CA GLU A 36 12.83 -16.03 -10.72
C GLU A 36 12.62 -14.69 -11.43
N ARG A 37 12.07 -13.73 -10.67
CA ARG A 37 11.86 -12.34 -11.10
C ARG A 37 12.86 -11.41 -10.43
N SER A 38 13.37 -10.47 -11.21
CA SER A 38 14.22 -9.38 -10.72
C SER A 38 13.44 -8.41 -9.84
N LEU A 39 14.17 -7.57 -9.10
CA LEU A 39 13.55 -6.51 -8.29
C LEU A 39 12.79 -5.50 -9.16
N GLU A 40 13.33 -5.20 -10.34
CA GLU A 40 12.70 -4.28 -11.28
C GLU A 40 11.39 -4.82 -11.86
N GLU A 41 11.33 -6.13 -12.21
CA GLU A 41 10.09 -6.76 -12.62
C GLU A 41 9.07 -6.74 -11.49
N MET A 42 9.49 -7.08 -10.27
CA MET A 42 8.61 -7.07 -9.11
C MET A 42 8.05 -5.68 -8.82
N ARG A 43 8.84 -4.61 -8.97
CA ARG A 43 8.38 -3.22 -8.83
C ARG A 43 7.19 -2.92 -9.75
N ARG A 44 7.17 -3.51 -10.97
CA ARG A 44 6.04 -3.36 -11.92
C ARG A 44 4.86 -4.27 -11.61
N PHE A 45 5.08 -5.39 -10.92
CA PHE A 45 4.03 -6.39 -10.66
C PHE A 45 3.18 -6.08 -9.43
N VAL A 46 3.75 -5.42 -8.41
CA VAL A 46 3.11 -5.10 -7.13
C VAL A 46 2.13 -3.93 -7.22
N GLY A 47 1.34 -3.72 -6.15
CA GLY A 47 0.38 -2.60 -6.00
C GLY A 47 -1.08 -2.98 -6.22
N ASN A 48 -1.37 -4.00 -7.03
CA ASN A 48 -2.74 -4.40 -7.36
C ASN A 48 -3.22 -5.66 -6.60
N GLY A 49 -2.55 -6.02 -5.51
CA GLY A 49 -2.84 -7.20 -4.69
C GLY A 49 -2.11 -8.47 -5.15
N ALA A 50 -2.06 -9.46 -4.25
CA ALA A 50 -1.25 -10.67 -4.40
C ALA A 50 -1.61 -11.50 -5.64
N GLU A 51 -2.90 -11.57 -6.00
CA GLU A 51 -3.33 -12.34 -7.15
C GLU A 51 -2.77 -11.78 -8.47
N LYS A 52 -2.91 -10.46 -8.68
CA LYS A 52 -2.36 -9.83 -9.89
C LYS A 52 -0.83 -9.88 -9.92
N GLN A 53 -0.17 -9.78 -8.76
CA GLN A 53 1.27 -9.96 -8.63
C GLN A 53 1.70 -11.35 -9.11
N ILE A 54 1.06 -12.42 -8.64
CA ILE A 54 1.38 -13.79 -9.04
C ILE A 54 1.06 -14.04 -10.52
N ARG A 55 -0.10 -13.56 -11.03
CA ARG A 55 -0.44 -13.67 -12.46
C ARG A 55 0.61 -13.06 -13.39
N ARG A 56 1.22 -11.94 -12.96
CA ARG A 56 2.31 -11.29 -13.71
C ARG A 56 3.66 -11.99 -13.55
N ALA A 57 3.85 -12.68 -12.42
CA ALA A 57 5.12 -13.33 -12.09
C ALA A 57 5.27 -14.70 -12.73
N VAL A 58 4.20 -15.47 -12.91
CA VAL A 58 4.25 -16.79 -13.56
C VAL A 58 4.51 -16.66 -15.07
N PRO A 59 4.98 -17.73 -15.76
CA PRO A 59 5.13 -17.73 -17.21
C PRO A 59 3.83 -17.44 -17.94
N GLU A 60 3.92 -16.77 -19.09
CA GLU A 60 2.78 -16.56 -19.97
C GLU A 60 2.16 -17.89 -20.40
N GLY A 61 0.83 -17.96 -20.45
CA GLY A 61 0.12 -19.20 -20.78
C GLY A 61 -0.06 -20.18 -19.63
N THR A 62 0.42 -19.85 -18.41
CA THR A 62 0.13 -20.65 -17.20
C THR A 62 -1.38 -20.74 -16.99
N ASN A 63 -1.90 -21.95 -16.81
CA ASN A 63 -3.33 -22.17 -16.62
C ASN A 63 -3.81 -21.69 -15.24
N GLU A 64 -5.13 -21.47 -15.11
CA GLU A 64 -5.74 -20.90 -13.91
C GLU A 64 -5.49 -21.72 -12.64
N GLU A 65 -5.54 -23.05 -12.75
CA GLU A 65 -5.28 -23.96 -11.62
C GLU A 65 -3.88 -23.75 -11.04
N LYS A 66 -2.86 -23.68 -11.90
CA LYS A 66 -1.47 -23.45 -11.49
C LYS A 66 -1.24 -22.03 -10.95
N ILE A 67 -1.94 -21.04 -11.48
CA ILE A 67 -1.90 -19.67 -10.94
C ILE A 67 -2.44 -19.67 -9.51
N MET A 68 -3.59 -20.29 -9.27
CA MET A 68 -4.23 -20.35 -7.95
C MET A 68 -3.44 -21.18 -6.94
N GLU A 69 -2.80 -22.28 -7.39
CA GLU A 69 -1.87 -23.08 -6.59
C GLU A 69 -0.66 -22.23 -6.15
N THR A 70 -0.05 -21.50 -7.09
CA THR A 70 1.09 -20.60 -6.82
C THR A 70 0.70 -19.48 -5.88
N LEU A 71 -0.49 -18.89 -6.06
CA LEU A 71 -1.04 -17.83 -5.17
C LEU A 71 -1.25 -18.36 -3.75
N ALA A 72 -1.81 -19.55 -3.61
CA ALA A 72 -2.02 -20.14 -2.29
C ALA A 72 -0.69 -20.41 -1.57
N ALA A 73 0.30 -20.96 -2.27
CA ALA A 73 1.65 -21.17 -1.74
C ALA A 73 2.33 -19.83 -1.36
N TYR A 74 2.20 -18.80 -2.22
CA TYR A 74 2.71 -17.47 -1.92
C TYR A 74 2.10 -16.88 -0.64
N ARG A 75 0.77 -16.93 -0.50
CA ARG A 75 0.08 -16.39 0.69
C ARG A 75 0.56 -17.07 1.97
N ALA A 76 0.66 -18.40 1.95
CA ALA A 76 1.15 -19.17 3.08
C ALA A 76 2.59 -18.81 3.45
N TYR A 77 3.48 -18.71 2.47
CA TYR A 77 4.89 -18.37 2.72
C TYR A 77 5.05 -16.91 3.17
N TYR A 78 4.41 -15.97 2.48
CA TYR A 78 4.54 -14.53 2.74
C TYR A 78 4.05 -14.14 4.14
N GLN A 79 3.06 -14.83 4.70
CA GLN A 79 2.53 -14.55 6.03
C GLN A 79 3.63 -14.54 7.11
N ASP A 80 4.62 -15.43 7.00
CA ASP A 80 5.72 -15.56 7.95
C ASP A 80 7.01 -14.84 7.52
N HIS A 81 7.08 -14.39 6.25
CA HIS A 81 8.29 -13.82 5.66
C HIS A 81 8.12 -12.36 5.18
N CYS A 82 7.07 -11.67 5.60
CA CYS A 82 6.74 -10.32 5.12
C CYS A 82 7.47 -9.18 5.84
N GLN A 83 8.40 -9.49 6.74
CA GLN A 83 9.09 -8.49 7.57
C GLN A 83 10.57 -8.82 7.82
N ILE A 84 11.23 -9.50 6.89
CA ILE A 84 12.65 -9.87 6.99
C ILE A 84 13.54 -8.69 6.58
N LYS A 85 13.19 -8.03 5.49
CA LYS A 85 13.89 -6.87 4.93
C LYS A 85 13.03 -5.61 4.88
N THR A 86 11.75 -5.76 5.15
CA THR A 86 10.79 -4.65 5.21
C THR A 86 11.24 -3.63 6.25
N ARG A 87 11.18 -2.35 5.88
CA ARG A 87 11.51 -1.23 6.77
C ARG A 87 10.59 -0.04 6.50
N VAL A 88 10.44 0.81 7.50
CA VAL A 88 9.76 2.10 7.34
C VAL A 88 10.66 3.03 6.53
N TYR A 89 10.11 3.82 5.63
CA TYR A 89 10.86 4.88 4.96
C TYR A 89 11.32 5.96 5.94
N ASP A 90 12.45 6.59 5.64
CA ASP A 90 13.10 7.56 6.52
C ASP A 90 12.18 8.74 6.87
N GLY A 91 12.19 9.15 8.14
CA GLY A 91 11.45 10.29 8.67
C GLY A 91 9.96 10.03 8.92
N LEU A 92 9.37 8.94 8.40
CA LEU A 92 7.92 8.72 8.51
C LEU A 92 7.45 8.46 9.94
N LEU A 93 8.20 7.75 10.77
CA LEU A 93 7.78 7.49 12.15
C LEU A 93 7.66 8.77 13.00
N ASP A 94 8.56 9.71 12.79
CA ASP A 94 8.53 11.01 13.46
C ASP A 94 7.35 11.83 12.94
N MET A 95 7.19 11.93 11.62
CA MET A 95 6.06 12.60 10.98
C MET A 95 4.71 12.05 11.49
N LEU A 96 4.52 10.73 11.51
CA LEU A 96 3.27 10.11 11.99
C LEU A 96 3.01 10.46 13.46
N SER A 97 4.05 10.49 14.29
CA SER A 97 3.94 10.88 15.70
C SER A 97 3.55 12.35 15.85
N GLU A 98 4.11 13.24 15.04
CA GLU A 98 3.78 14.66 15.04
C GLU A 98 2.35 14.93 14.55
N LEU A 99 1.92 14.28 13.46
CA LEU A 99 0.55 14.39 12.97
C LEU A 99 -0.46 13.94 14.04
N LYS A 100 -0.16 12.81 14.71
CA LYS A 100 -1.01 12.33 15.80
C LYS A 100 -1.05 13.28 16.99
N ALA A 101 0.08 13.86 17.37
CA ALA A 101 0.15 14.87 18.44
C ALA A 101 -0.68 16.12 18.12
N LYS A 102 -0.84 16.46 16.84
CA LYS A 102 -1.71 17.53 16.34
C LYS A 102 -3.19 17.11 16.24
N GLY A 103 -3.54 15.88 16.63
CA GLY A 103 -4.91 15.39 16.64
C GLY A 103 -5.41 14.88 15.29
N ILE A 104 -4.54 14.72 14.29
CA ILE A 104 -4.88 14.17 12.98
C ILE A 104 -5.07 12.66 13.11
N LYS A 105 -6.15 12.13 12.56
CA LYS A 105 -6.44 10.70 12.53
C LYS A 105 -5.70 10.02 11.39
N LEU A 106 -5.08 8.87 11.67
CA LEU A 106 -4.23 8.17 10.72
C LEU A 106 -4.78 6.77 10.46
N ALA A 107 -4.88 6.38 9.19
CA ALA A 107 -5.31 5.04 8.81
C ALA A 107 -4.45 4.45 7.69
N VAL A 108 -4.32 3.13 7.71
CA VAL A 108 -3.74 2.34 6.62
C VAL A 108 -4.86 1.76 5.75
N VAL A 109 -4.72 1.89 4.42
CA VAL A 109 -5.64 1.35 3.40
C VAL A 109 -4.81 0.65 2.33
N SER A 110 -4.75 -0.68 2.34
CA SER A 110 -3.82 -1.43 1.48
C SER A 110 -4.48 -2.59 0.73
N ASN A 111 -3.98 -2.89 -0.48
CA ASN A 111 -4.36 -4.09 -1.25
C ASN A 111 -3.64 -5.38 -0.77
N LYS A 112 -2.78 -5.26 0.23
CA LYS A 112 -2.15 -6.38 0.90
C LYS A 112 -3.20 -7.22 1.67
N PRO A 113 -3.08 -8.56 1.79
CA PRO A 113 -3.98 -9.37 2.61
C PRO A 113 -4.16 -8.77 4.01
N ASP A 114 -5.40 -8.67 4.50
CA ASP A 114 -5.71 -7.96 5.76
C ASP A 114 -4.91 -8.50 6.95
N SER A 115 -4.72 -9.81 7.06
CA SER A 115 -3.88 -10.40 8.11
C SER A 115 -2.45 -9.85 8.14
N ALA A 116 -1.87 -9.62 6.96
CA ALA A 116 -0.54 -9.02 6.84
C ALA A 116 -0.58 -7.50 7.13
N VAL A 117 -1.64 -6.79 6.71
CA VAL A 117 -1.85 -5.37 7.05
C VAL A 117 -1.89 -5.20 8.57
N GLN A 118 -2.71 -6.00 9.27
CA GLN A 118 -2.84 -5.92 10.71
C GLN A 118 -1.54 -6.28 11.45
N LYS A 119 -0.80 -7.29 10.95
CA LYS A 119 0.50 -7.69 11.52
C LYS A 119 1.52 -6.56 11.40
N LEU A 120 1.74 -6.06 10.17
CA LEU A 120 2.73 -5.01 9.90
C LEU A 120 2.35 -3.68 10.57
N ASN A 121 1.05 -3.35 10.60
CA ASN A 121 0.58 -2.15 11.28
C ASN A 121 0.94 -2.18 12.78
N ARG A 122 0.70 -3.29 13.46
CA ARG A 122 1.07 -3.43 14.88
C ARG A 122 2.58 -3.37 15.09
N GLU A 123 3.35 -4.03 14.24
CA GLU A 123 4.80 -4.17 14.37
C GLU A 123 5.53 -2.84 14.13
N TYR A 124 5.18 -2.12 13.05
CA TYR A 124 5.92 -0.92 12.63
C TYR A 124 5.33 0.38 13.17
N PHE A 125 4.02 0.45 13.36
CA PHE A 125 3.36 1.72 13.69
C PHE A 125 2.75 1.74 15.09
N GLY A 126 2.39 0.59 15.67
CA GLY A 126 1.79 0.51 17.00
C GLY A 126 0.59 1.43 17.13
N ASP A 127 0.59 2.27 18.17
CA ASP A 127 -0.52 3.18 18.47
C ASP A 127 -0.55 4.44 17.57
N ARG A 128 0.36 4.58 16.60
CA ARG A 128 0.35 5.73 15.70
C ARG A 128 -0.83 5.70 14.75
N MET A 129 -1.27 4.53 14.31
CA MET A 129 -2.43 4.38 13.45
C MET A 129 -3.70 4.18 14.27
N ASP A 130 -4.76 4.93 13.93
CA ASP A 130 -6.07 4.80 14.54
C ASP A 130 -6.89 3.66 13.90
N PHE A 131 -6.58 3.31 12.65
CA PHE A 131 -7.26 2.24 11.90
C PHE A 131 -6.35 1.64 10.84
N ALA A 132 -6.59 0.37 10.48
CA ALA A 132 -5.92 -0.27 9.34
C ALA A 132 -6.89 -1.25 8.68
N VAL A 133 -6.90 -1.31 7.35
CA VAL A 133 -7.77 -2.17 6.58
C VAL A 133 -7.09 -2.70 5.33
N GLY A 134 -7.24 -4.01 5.12
CA GLY A 134 -6.97 -4.72 3.87
C GLY A 134 -8.24 -5.24 3.24
N PRO A 135 -8.15 -5.97 2.11
CA PRO A 135 -9.28 -6.60 1.46
C PRO A 135 -9.99 -7.59 2.38
N SER A 136 -11.32 -7.54 2.39
CA SER A 136 -12.19 -8.47 3.11
C SER A 136 -13.46 -8.75 2.30
N ASP A 137 -14.25 -9.72 2.73
CA ASP A 137 -15.51 -10.06 2.06
C ASP A 137 -16.45 -8.86 2.01
N GLY A 138 -16.92 -8.54 0.80
CA GLY A 138 -17.81 -7.41 0.54
C GLY A 138 -17.12 -6.03 0.47
N VAL A 139 -15.80 -5.94 0.65
CA VAL A 139 -15.02 -4.71 0.52
C VAL A 139 -14.03 -4.85 -0.64
N ARG A 140 -14.28 -4.12 -1.73
CA ARG A 140 -13.46 -4.21 -2.94
C ARG A 140 -12.09 -3.59 -2.74
N CYS A 141 -11.08 -4.20 -3.39
CA CYS A 141 -9.71 -3.70 -3.42
C CYS A 141 -9.60 -2.33 -4.12
N LYS A 142 -8.55 -1.57 -3.79
CA LYS A 142 -8.15 -0.40 -4.58
C LYS A 142 -8.02 -0.78 -6.07
N PRO A 143 -8.49 0.03 -7.03
CA PRO A 143 -8.85 1.45 -6.92
C PRO A 143 -10.32 1.73 -6.55
N TYR A 144 -11.11 0.73 -6.16
CA TYR A 144 -12.45 1.01 -5.63
C TYR A 144 -12.35 1.78 -4.31
N PRO A 145 -13.33 2.68 -4.01
CA PRO A 145 -13.27 3.55 -2.84
C PRO A 145 -13.61 2.86 -1.52
N ASP A 146 -14.07 1.61 -1.55
CA ASP A 146 -14.70 0.88 -0.46
C ASP A 146 -13.86 0.86 0.82
N MET A 147 -12.54 0.54 0.71
CA MET A 147 -11.65 0.53 1.88
C MET A 147 -11.40 1.93 2.43
N ALA A 148 -11.26 2.94 1.56
CA ALA A 148 -11.10 4.32 1.99
C ALA A 148 -12.36 4.83 2.72
N GLU A 149 -13.56 4.51 2.20
CA GLU A 149 -14.82 4.83 2.86
C GLU A 149 -15.00 4.10 4.19
N THR A 150 -14.55 2.85 4.26
CA THR A 150 -14.52 2.07 5.51
C THR A 150 -13.63 2.73 6.56
N ALA A 151 -12.42 3.18 6.16
CA ALA A 151 -11.50 3.88 7.05
C ALA A 151 -12.09 5.22 7.52
N LEU A 152 -12.64 6.04 6.63
CA LEU A 152 -13.30 7.31 6.99
C LEU A 152 -14.44 7.11 7.98
N LYS A 153 -15.28 6.09 7.76
CA LYS A 153 -16.36 5.74 8.67
C LYS A 153 -15.85 5.32 10.06
N ALA A 154 -14.80 4.51 10.10
CA ALA A 154 -14.18 4.07 11.36
C ALA A 154 -13.57 5.26 12.13
N LEU A 155 -12.96 6.22 11.42
CA LEU A 155 -12.38 7.42 12.01
C LEU A 155 -13.42 8.48 12.38
N GLY A 156 -14.65 8.40 11.85
CA GLY A 156 -15.69 9.43 12.02
C GLY A 156 -15.38 10.75 11.31
N ILE A 157 -14.65 10.70 10.18
CA ILE A 157 -14.17 11.89 9.44
C ILE A 157 -14.91 12.01 8.10
N ALA A 158 -15.30 13.23 7.75
CA ALA A 158 -15.91 13.54 6.46
C ALA A 158 -14.86 13.58 5.35
N LYS A 159 -15.24 13.17 4.12
CA LYS A 159 -14.35 13.12 2.94
C LYS A 159 -13.57 14.42 2.71
N LYS A 160 -14.24 15.57 2.83
CA LYS A 160 -13.64 16.91 2.63
C LYS A 160 -12.53 17.28 3.64
N ASP A 161 -12.47 16.57 4.75
CA ASP A 161 -11.50 16.79 5.84
C ASP A 161 -10.37 15.75 5.82
N ALA A 162 -10.29 14.92 4.77
CA ALA A 162 -9.31 13.84 4.67
C ALA A 162 -8.55 13.87 3.35
N VAL A 163 -7.35 13.31 3.36
CA VAL A 163 -6.48 13.15 2.19
C VAL A 163 -6.04 11.69 2.07
N PHE A 164 -5.86 11.20 0.84
CA PHE A 164 -5.28 9.90 0.55
C PHE A 164 -3.81 10.06 0.13
N VAL A 165 -2.91 9.27 0.71
CA VAL A 165 -1.48 9.28 0.42
C VAL A 165 -1.05 7.93 -0.13
N GLY A 166 -0.37 7.91 -1.28
CA GLY A 166 0.11 6.68 -1.91
C GLY A 166 1.17 6.92 -2.96
N ASP A 167 1.81 5.85 -3.43
CA ASP A 167 2.94 5.91 -4.37
C ASP A 167 2.59 5.45 -5.79
N SER A 168 1.36 5.03 -6.04
CA SER A 168 0.98 4.40 -7.31
C SER A 168 -0.25 5.00 -7.98
N GLU A 169 -0.41 4.70 -9.27
CA GLU A 169 -1.62 5.01 -10.03
C GLU A 169 -2.90 4.45 -9.38
N VAL A 170 -2.77 3.32 -8.67
CA VAL A 170 -3.90 2.70 -7.96
C VAL A 170 -4.35 3.55 -6.78
N ASP A 171 -3.42 4.15 -6.07
CA ASP A 171 -3.68 5.02 -4.93
C ASP A 171 -4.30 6.34 -5.35
N VAL A 172 -3.75 6.94 -6.39
CA VAL A 172 -4.31 8.16 -6.98
C VAL A 172 -5.76 7.93 -7.39
N GLN A 173 -6.04 6.86 -8.12
CA GLN A 173 -7.40 6.53 -8.53
C GLN A 173 -8.30 6.20 -7.33
N THR A 174 -7.78 5.56 -6.27
CA THR A 174 -8.54 5.29 -5.05
C THR A 174 -9.01 6.57 -4.38
N GLY A 175 -8.09 7.51 -4.16
CA GLY A 175 -8.42 8.80 -3.56
C GLY A 175 -9.45 9.58 -4.40
N LEU A 176 -9.23 9.67 -5.72
CA LEU A 176 -10.15 10.35 -6.64
C LEU A 176 -11.53 9.67 -6.66
N ASN A 177 -11.60 8.33 -6.73
CA ASN A 177 -12.86 7.58 -6.70
C ASN A 177 -13.60 7.73 -5.35
N ALA A 178 -12.87 7.90 -4.26
CA ALA A 178 -13.43 8.17 -2.93
C ALA A 178 -13.88 9.64 -2.77
N GLY A 179 -13.51 10.53 -3.69
CA GLY A 179 -13.77 11.97 -3.61
C GLY A 179 -12.89 12.67 -2.57
N LEU A 180 -11.65 12.20 -2.44
CA LEU A 180 -10.62 12.75 -1.55
C LEU A 180 -9.59 13.55 -2.34
N ASP A 181 -8.93 14.49 -1.69
CA ASP A 181 -7.66 15.00 -2.17
C ASP A 181 -6.60 13.88 -2.11
N VAL A 182 -5.59 13.97 -2.99
CA VAL A 182 -4.53 12.98 -3.09
C VAL A 182 -3.17 13.65 -3.05
N ILE A 183 -2.29 13.13 -2.19
CA ILE A 183 -0.85 13.44 -2.22
C ILE A 183 -0.13 12.16 -2.67
N ALA A 184 0.54 12.20 -3.80
CA ALA A 184 1.44 11.12 -4.21
C ALA A 184 2.80 11.27 -3.53
N VAL A 185 3.49 10.15 -3.32
CA VAL A 185 4.87 10.17 -2.83
C VAL A 185 5.82 9.63 -3.92
N SER A 186 7.01 10.22 -4.04
CA SER A 186 7.94 9.90 -5.14
C SER A 186 9.00 8.85 -4.80
N TRP A 187 9.11 8.47 -3.53
CA TRP A 187 10.09 7.47 -3.07
C TRP A 187 9.64 6.01 -3.24
N GLY A 188 8.39 5.79 -3.67
CA GLY A 188 7.78 4.48 -3.75
C GLY A 188 8.15 3.64 -4.98
N PHE A 189 7.23 2.80 -5.41
CA PHE A 189 7.47 1.82 -6.47
C PHE A 189 7.21 2.36 -7.88
N ARG A 190 6.43 3.44 -8.02
CA ARG A 190 6.13 4.09 -9.31
C ARG A 190 6.95 5.35 -9.49
N SER A 191 7.21 5.69 -10.75
CA SER A 191 7.85 6.96 -11.07
C SER A 191 6.89 8.13 -10.92
N ARG A 192 7.45 9.33 -10.77
CA ARG A 192 6.70 10.58 -10.65
C ARG A 192 5.75 10.80 -11.84
N GLU A 193 6.18 10.42 -13.05
CA GLU A 193 5.39 10.56 -14.26
C GLU A 193 4.11 9.73 -14.20
N VAL A 194 4.19 8.48 -13.72
CA VAL A 194 3.06 7.57 -13.60
C VAL A 194 1.98 8.15 -12.68
N VAL A 195 2.35 8.69 -11.53
CA VAL A 195 1.38 9.27 -10.59
C VAL A 195 0.79 10.59 -11.09
N ILE A 196 1.56 11.39 -11.84
CA ILE A 196 1.06 12.60 -12.50
C ILE A 196 0.05 12.23 -13.59
N GLU A 197 0.36 11.27 -14.45
CA GLU A 197 -0.54 10.77 -15.49
C GLU A 197 -1.84 10.19 -14.91
N ALA A 198 -1.76 9.59 -13.72
CA ALA A 198 -2.93 9.11 -12.98
C ALA A 198 -3.80 10.23 -12.40
N GLY A 199 -3.30 11.48 -12.34
CA GLY A 199 -4.04 12.66 -11.90
C GLY A 199 -3.61 13.26 -10.55
N ALA A 200 -2.48 12.83 -10.00
CA ALA A 200 -1.93 13.43 -8.78
C ALA A 200 -1.53 14.90 -9.04
N LYS A 201 -2.01 15.80 -8.18
CA LYS A 201 -1.73 17.24 -8.25
C LYS A 201 -0.71 17.68 -7.19
N MET A 202 -0.63 16.96 -6.09
CA MET A 202 0.31 17.18 -4.99
C MET A 202 1.25 15.98 -4.93
N ILE A 203 2.54 16.23 -4.83
CA ILE A 203 3.56 15.19 -4.76
C ILE A 203 4.58 15.61 -3.72
N ALA A 204 4.88 14.70 -2.79
CA ALA A 204 5.92 14.88 -1.79
C ALA A 204 7.15 14.04 -2.15
N ASP A 205 8.32 14.61 -2.02
CA ASP A 205 9.60 13.94 -2.30
C ASP A 205 10.26 13.36 -1.03
N ASP A 206 9.81 13.80 0.15
CA ASP A 206 10.24 13.28 1.45
C ASP A 206 9.14 13.45 2.53
N ALA A 207 9.42 12.91 3.74
CA ALA A 207 8.48 12.96 4.87
C ALA A 207 8.18 14.39 5.33
N SER A 208 9.15 15.31 5.26
CA SER A 208 8.98 16.71 5.67
C SER A 208 8.05 17.47 4.74
N GLU A 209 8.23 17.27 3.42
CA GLU A 209 7.33 17.86 2.42
C GLU A 209 5.92 17.28 2.52
N LEU A 210 5.80 15.96 2.77
CA LEU A 210 4.52 15.30 2.99
C LEU A 210 3.80 15.89 4.21
N GLU A 211 4.50 16.05 5.34
CA GLU A 211 3.94 16.68 6.54
C GLU A 211 3.42 18.09 6.26
N LYS A 212 4.22 18.90 5.57
CA LYS A 212 3.85 20.26 5.19
C LYS A 212 2.57 20.29 4.37
N LEU A 213 2.47 19.45 3.32
CA LEU A 213 1.28 19.36 2.47
C LEU A 213 0.03 18.89 3.23
N ILE A 214 0.18 18.08 4.28
CA ILE A 214 -0.92 17.62 5.12
C ILE A 214 -1.42 18.75 6.04
N LEU A 215 -0.52 19.62 6.50
CA LEU A 215 -0.82 20.66 7.51
C LEU A 215 -1.27 22.00 6.90
N GLU A 216 -1.01 22.25 5.63
CA GLU A 216 -1.47 23.46 4.91
C GLU A 216 -2.97 23.41 4.58
#